data_bbe8e468938caa0db4c6b81211471ead
#
_entry.id   bbe8e468938caa0db4c6b81211471ead
#
_cell.length_a   1.000
_cell.length_b   1.000
_cell.length_c   1.000
_cell.angle_alpha   90.00
_cell.angle_beta   90.00
_cell.angle_gamma   90.00
#
_symmetry.space_group_name_H-M   'P 1'
#
loop_
_entity.id
_entity.type
_entity.pdbx_description
1 polymer ?
#
loop_
_entity_poly.entity_id
_entity_poly.type
_entity_poly.pdbx_seq_one_letter_code
_entity_poly.pdbx_strand_id
1 'polypeptide(L)'
;MGNDLSIVLKYIKSYKTRSLAIILSIVLGTALIVGVGTLARSAQQADVDRMKRELGTHHVIFKDINKDQLEIVKQGNDIKEIGVTSYYASTELGEKLPINIQYASENYLNNDSELKKGRFPKGNNEVVVEEWVLNSMGLEPNLNQELTFKLYQKEKPETFKVVGILEDRYKEKQIGVCEMFLAIDENNINKFSTYVEFYENSDINKNINNISKKAKLNKEKQVNTNKMLVESIQKNGSVDEASKNMTIVLSLFAGLVIYSIYSVSVYQRIREYGVLRALGSTSIKIFKLMFSELLILSVIAMPIGIFIGMGGAQIFNKLVGNIQFEGKISQTPFVVPSSIILLSIVCTLLVTLLISLLTYIKIKKISTYRSYKKEFWIRRKSKK
;
A
#
# COMPACT_ATOMS: atom_id res chain seq x y z
N MET A 1 27.67 28.79 -20.38
CA MET A 1 26.38 28.16 -20.05
C MET A 1 25.14 28.98 -20.51
N GLY A 2 25.12 30.31 -20.38
CA GLY A 2 23.95 31.10 -20.77
C GLY A 2 23.58 31.03 -22.27
N ASN A 3 24.55 30.98 -23.16
CA ASN A 3 24.30 30.95 -24.61
C ASN A 3 23.70 29.62 -25.10
N ASP A 4 24.10 28.50 -24.49
CA ASP A 4 23.60 27.16 -24.93
C ASP A 4 22.14 26.94 -24.50
N LEU A 5 21.73 27.45 -23.33
CA LEU A 5 20.33 27.37 -22.85
C LEU A 5 19.40 28.23 -23.73
N SER A 6 19.84 29.44 -24.13
CA SER A 6 19.07 30.29 -25.00
C SER A 6 18.84 29.70 -26.39
N ILE A 7 19.84 28.98 -26.93
CA ILE A 7 19.72 28.24 -28.18
C ILE A 7 18.68 27.12 -28.05
N VAL A 8 18.73 26.31 -26.96
CA VAL A 8 17.77 25.24 -26.73
C VAL A 8 16.34 25.78 -26.64
N LEU A 9 16.12 26.83 -25.89
CA LEU A 9 14.78 27.46 -25.77
C LEU A 9 14.26 28.01 -27.11
N LYS A 10 15.12 28.59 -27.93
CA LYS A 10 14.77 29.02 -29.28
C LYS A 10 14.38 27.81 -30.16
N TYR A 11 15.12 26.72 -30.07
CA TYR A 11 14.78 25.47 -30.80
C TYR A 11 13.41 24.94 -30.39
N ILE A 12 13.16 24.80 -29.09
CA ILE A 12 11.86 24.34 -28.55
C ILE A 12 10.72 25.22 -29.10
N LYS A 13 10.92 26.56 -29.11
CA LYS A 13 9.91 27.52 -29.57
C LYS A 13 9.72 27.50 -31.08
N SER A 14 10.77 27.22 -31.86
CA SER A 14 10.70 27.16 -33.33
C SER A 14 10.02 25.87 -33.83
N TYR A 15 10.16 24.77 -33.11
CA TYR A 15 9.61 23.45 -33.50
C TYR A 15 8.53 22.98 -32.53
N LYS A 16 7.48 23.79 -32.33
CA LYS A 16 6.41 23.59 -31.32
C LYS A 16 5.75 22.20 -31.42
N THR A 17 5.33 21.78 -32.60
CA THR A 17 4.62 20.51 -32.82
C THR A 17 5.46 19.32 -32.39
N ARG A 18 6.76 19.35 -32.66
CA ARG A 18 7.69 18.31 -32.29
C ARG A 18 7.97 18.30 -30.79
N SER A 19 8.23 19.46 -30.21
CA SER A 19 8.41 19.60 -28.76
C SER A 19 7.18 19.12 -28.01
N LEU A 20 5.99 19.43 -28.52
CA LEU A 20 4.73 18.94 -27.97
C LEU A 20 4.60 17.41 -28.06
N ALA A 21 4.97 16.80 -29.20
CA ALA A 21 4.97 15.35 -29.34
C ALA A 21 5.90 14.65 -28.33
N ILE A 22 7.09 15.22 -28.10
CA ILE A 22 8.03 14.70 -27.09
C ILE A 22 7.47 14.89 -25.67
N ILE A 23 6.91 16.07 -25.36
CA ILE A 23 6.25 16.32 -24.07
C ILE A 23 5.13 15.29 -23.84
N LEU A 24 4.22 15.11 -24.79
CA LEU A 24 3.13 14.15 -24.68
C LEU A 24 3.63 12.72 -24.46
N SER A 25 4.70 12.32 -25.12
CA SER A 25 5.29 10.98 -24.92
C SER A 25 5.84 10.79 -23.51
N ILE A 26 6.52 11.81 -22.98
CA ILE A 26 7.05 11.78 -21.59
C ILE A 26 5.89 11.83 -20.60
N VAL A 27 4.87 12.64 -20.84
CA VAL A 27 3.64 12.72 -20.02
C VAL A 27 2.95 11.36 -19.96
N LEU A 28 2.74 10.70 -21.11
CA LEU A 28 2.13 9.38 -21.16
C LEU A 28 2.97 8.33 -20.41
N GLY A 29 4.28 8.33 -20.60
CA GLY A 29 5.19 7.42 -19.90
C GLY A 29 5.17 7.59 -18.39
N THR A 30 5.29 8.83 -17.90
CA THR A 30 5.23 9.13 -16.46
C THR A 30 3.84 8.87 -15.88
N ALA A 31 2.76 9.20 -16.62
CA ALA A 31 1.39 8.95 -16.20
C ALA A 31 1.09 7.45 -16.06
N LEU A 32 1.60 6.61 -16.96
CA LEU A 32 1.47 5.15 -16.85
C LEU A 32 2.20 4.61 -15.61
N ILE A 33 3.44 5.03 -15.39
CA ILE A 33 4.23 4.55 -14.21
C ILE A 33 3.52 4.95 -12.91
N VAL A 34 3.14 6.22 -12.78
CA VAL A 34 2.49 6.73 -11.56
C VAL A 34 1.08 6.16 -11.41
N GLY A 35 0.30 6.09 -12.48
CA GLY A 35 -1.07 5.61 -12.46
C GLY A 35 -1.15 4.14 -12.05
N VAL A 36 -0.40 3.27 -12.73
CA VAL A 36 -0.39 1.83 -12.41
C VAL A 36 0.22 1.56 -11.03
N GLY A 37 1.29 2.28 -10.67
CA GLY A 37 1.89 2.14 -9.35
C GLY A 37 0.96 2.59 -8.21
N THR A 38 0.19 3.66 -8.42
CA THR A 38 -0.83 4.13 -7.46
C THR A 38 -1.97 3.12 -7.33
N LEU A 39 -2.45 2.54 -8.43
CA LEU A 39 -3.50 1.50 -8.40
C LEU A 39 -3.00 0.24 -7.68
N ALA A 40 -1.80 -0.22 -7.96
CA ALA A 40 -1.21 -1.39 -7.30
C ALA A 40 -1.10 -1.17 -5.78
N ARG A 41 -0.66 0.03 -5.36
CA ARG A 41 -0.55 0.37 -3.95
C ARG A 41 -1.92 0.48 -3.26
N SER A 42 -2.89 1.07 -3.94
CA SER A 42 -4.28 1.14 -3.43
C SER A 42 -4.89 -0.25 -3.26
N ALA A 43 -4.65 -1.17 -4.19
CA ALA A 43 -5.10 -2.56 -4.08
C ALA A 43 -4.42 -3.29 -2.89
N GLN A 44 -3.11 -3.11 -2.69
CA GLN A 44 -2.40 -3.68 -1.54
C GLN A 44 -2.95 -3.15 -0.21
N GLN A 45 -3.23 -1.84 -0.13
CA GLN A 45 -3.83 -1.26 1.08
C GLN A 45 -5.24 -1.82 1.32
N ALA A 46 -6.02 -1.97 0.26
CA ALA A 46 -7.35 -2.58 0.34
C ALA A 46 -7.31 -4.02 0.88
N ASP A 47 -6.29 -4.80 0.51
CA ASP A 47 -6.08 -6.16 1.04
C ASP A 47 -5.74 -6.13 2.54
N VAL A 48 -4.89 -5.21 2.99
CA VAL A 48 -4.60 -5.03 4.43
C VAL A 48 -5.87 -4.65 5.19
N ASP A 49 -6.63 -3.68 4.68
CA ASP A 49 -7.87 -3.23 5.33
C ASP A 49 -8.93 -4.34 5.36
N ARG A 50 -8.98 -5.19 4.31
CA ARG A 50 -9.82 -6.39 4.30
C ARG A 50 -9.38 -7.38 5.37
N MET A 51 -8.09 -7.70 5.47
CA MET A 51 -7.57 -8.61 6.49
C MET A 51 -7.83 -8.11 7.90
N LYS A 52 -7.72 -6.80 8.15
CA LYS A 52 -8.06 -6.20 9.43
C LYS A 52 -9.54 -6.38 9.78
N ARG A 53 -10.44 -6.24 8.81
CA ARG A 53 -11.89 -6.46 9.02
C ARG A 53 -12.25 -7.92 9.23
N GLU A 54 -11.59 -8.83 8.49
CA GLU A 54 -11.89 -10.26 8.56
C GLU A 54 -11.26 -10.95 9.78
N LEU A 55 -10.05 -10.54 10.19
CA LEU A 55 -9.22 -11.24 11.16
C LEU A 55 -8.93 -10.41 12.42
N GLY A 56 -9.45 -9.18 12.51
CA GLY A 56 -9.12 -8.22 13.57
C GLY A 56 -7.84 -7.44 13.28
N THR A 57 -7.63 -6.35 14.02
CA THR A 57 -6.48 -5.45 13.84
C THR A 57 -5.19 -5.95 14.49
N HIS A 58 -5.30 -6.93 15.38
CA HIS A 58 -4.17 -7.46 16.14
C HIS A 58 -3.21 -8.28 15.27
N HIS A 59 -1.91 -8.13 15.52
CA HIS A 59 -0.85 -8.89 14.86
C HIS A 59 -0.52 -10.21 15.54
N VAL A 60 -0.75 -10.29 16.86
CA VAL A 60 -0.50 -11.48 17.66
C VAL A 60 -1.46 -11.56 18.85
N ILE A 61 -1.84 -12.77 19.21
CA ILE A 61 -2.55 -13.08 20.45
C ILE A 61 -1.60 -13.89 21.34
N PHE A 62 -1.34 -13.38 22.54
CA PHE A 62 -0.66 -14.15 23.60
C PHE A 62 -1.74 -14.78 24.48
N LYS A 63 -1.89 -16.12 24.40
CA LYS A 63 -2.96 -16.88 25.06
C LYS A 63 -2.52 -17.44 26.40
N ASP A 64 -3.45 -17.57 27.33
CA ASP A 64 -3.25 -18.21 28.63
C ASP A 64 -2.03 -17.68 29.40
N ILE A 65 -1.76 -16.38 29.30
CA ILE A 65 -0.66 -15.74 30.03
C ILE A 65 -1.09 -15.33 31.44
N ASN A 66 -0.15 -15.40 32.39
CA ASN A 66 -0.37 -14.95 33.77
C ASN A 66 -0.16 -13.43 33.89
N LYS A 67 -0.41 -12.88 35.11
CA LYS A 67 -0.31 -11.43 35.37
C LYS A 67 1.11 -10.88 35.14
N ASP A 68 2.15 -11.59 35.56
CA ASP A 68 3.54 -11.15 35.38
C ASP A 68 3.90 -11.11 33.89
N GLN A 69 3.46 -12.12 33.12
CA GLN A 69 3.64 -12.16 31.67
C GLN A 69 2.87 -11.06 30.97
N LEU A 70 1.65 -10.74 31.43
CA LEU A 70 0.86 -9.64 30.90
C LEU A 70 1.60 -8.29 31.05
N GLU A 71 2.18 -8.03 32.22
CA GLU A 71 2.95 -6.81 32.44
C GLU A 71 4.19 -6.74 31.54
N ILE A 72 4.86 -7.87 31.29
CA ILE A 72 5.97 -7.91 30.32
C ILE A 72 5.49 -7.61 28.89
N VAL A 73 4.31 -8.14 28.51
CA VAL A 73 3.72 -7.84 27.20
C VAL A 73 3.39 -6.36 27.08
N LYS A 74 2.76 -5.76 28.08
CA LYS A 74 2.42 -4.31 28.11
C LYS A 74 3.64 -3.41 27.94
N GLN A 75 4.81 -3.84 28.42
CA GLN A 75 6.09 -3.13 28.29
C GLN A 75 6.84 -3.41 26.98
N GLY A 76 6.20 -4.07 26.02
CA GLY A 76 6.78 -4.35 24.70
C GLY A 76 7.06 -3.08 23.90
N ASN A 77 8.08 -3.12 23.03
CA ASN A 77 8.41 -2.00 22.16
C ASN A 77 7.46 -1.93 20.96
N ASP A 78 7.28 -0.73 20.42
CA ASP A 78 6.52 -0.45 19.19
C ASP A 78 5.06 -0.95 19.21
N ILE A 79 4.50 -1.10 20.40
CA ILE A 79 3.10 -1.45 20.56
C ILE A 79 2.25 -0.20 20.29
N LYS A 80 1.29 -0.34 19.38
CA LYS A 80 0.30 0.67 19.08
C LYS A 80 -0.88 0.56 20.04
N GLU A 81 -1.36 -0.68 20.23
CA GLU A 81 -2.51 -0.94 21.07
C GLU A 81 -2.52 -2.36 21.65
N ILE A 82 -3.15 -2.49 22.82
CA ILE A 82 -3.29 -3.76 23.55
C ILE A 82 -4.74 -3.93 23.96
N GLY A 83 -5.34 -5.05 23.51
CA GLY A 83 -6.60 -5.55 24.03
C GLY A 83 -6.36 -6.72 24.96
N VAL A 84 -7.11 -6.81 26.03
CA VAL A 84 -7.02 -7.93 27.00
C VAL A 84 -8.38 -8.56 27.15
N THR A 85 -8.42 -9.89 27.09
CA THR A 85 -9.62 -10.68 27.39
C THR A 85 -9.29 -11.79 28.38
N SER A 86 -10.31 -12.31 29.05
CA SER A 86 -10.22 -13.49 29.86
C SER A 86 -11.53 -14.27 29.84
N TYR A 87 -11.43 -15.59 29.79
CA TYR A 87 -12.60 -16.47 29.84
C TYR A 87 -13.31 -16.34 31.18
N TYR A 88 -14.64 -16.16 31.14
CA TYR A 88 -15.50 -16.17 32.31
C TYR A 88 -16.26 -17.48 32.45
N ALA A 89 -17.12 -17.79 31.48
CA ALA A 89 -17.95 -18.98 31.46
C ALA A 89 -18.51 -19.21 30.06
N SER A 90 -19.12 -20.37 29.86
CA SER A 90 -19.88 -20.66 28.65
C SER A 90 -21.24 -21.30 28.97
N THR A 91 -22.15 -21.20 28.01
CA THR A 91 -23.47 -21.83 28.02
C THR A 91 -23.90 -22.15 26.60
N GLU A 92 -25.01 -22.82 26.45
CA GLU A 92 -25.64 -23.07 25.14
C GLU A 92 -27.00 -22.38 25.05
N LEU A 93 -27.30 -21.87 23.88
CA LEU A 93 -28.62 -21.36 23.54
C LEU A 93 -29.34 -22.37 22.64
N GLY A 94 -30.50 -22.89 23.14
CA GLY A 94 -31.22 -23.91 22.40
C GLY A 94 -30.39 -25.18 22.17
N GLU A 95 -30.60 -25.86 21.04
CA GLU A 95 -29.97 -27.16 20.82
C GLU A 95 -28.52 -27.11 20.28
N LYS A 96 -27.91 -25.97 19.92
CA LYS A 96 -26.58 -25.98 19.28
C LYS A 96 -25.78 -24.66 19.22
N LEU A 97 -26.21 -23.57 19.84
CA LEU A 97 -25.46 -22.32 19.73
C LEU A 97 -24.62 -22.06 21.00
N PRO A 98 -23.30 -22.30 20.98
CA PRO A 98 -22.46 -22.02 22.12
C PRO A 98 -22.31 -20.52 22.35
N ILE A 99 -22.52 -20.06 23.59
CA ILE A 99 -22.28 -18.69 24.03
C ILE A 99 -21.06 -18.69 24.93
N ASN A 100 -20.05 -17.91 24.57
CA ASN A 100 -18.89 -17.65 25.37
C ASN A 100 -19.02 -16.30 26.06
N ILE A 101 -18.92 -16.27 27.38
CA ILE A 101 -18.89 -15.04 28.16
C ILE A 101 -17.45 -14.78 28.55
N GLN A 102 -16.96 -13.59 28.21
CA GLN A 102 -15.57 -13.21 28.41
C GLN A 102 -15.49 -11.86 29.13
N TYR A 103 -14.49 -11.68 29.94
CA TYR A 103 -14.06 -10.36 30.35
C TYR A 103 -13.28 -9.72 29.19
N ALA A 104 -13.49 -8.42 28.95
CA ALA A 104 -12.79 -7.68 27.90
C ALA A 104 -12.45 -6.25 28.34
N SER A 105 -11.29 -5.80 27.93
CA SER A 105 -10.89 -4.39 28.07
C SER A 105 -11.60 -3.51 27.04
N GLU A 106 -11.80 -2.23 27.36
CA GLU A 106 -12.38 -1.28 26.41
C GLU A 106 -11.56 -1.19 25.11
N ASN A 107 -10.24 -1.26 25.18
CA ASN A 107 -9.37 -1.25 23.99
C ASN A 107 -9.61 -2.46 23.09
N TYR A 108 -9.82 -3.65 23.67
CA TYR A 108 -10.18 -4.82 22.87
C TYR A 108 -11.50 -4.61 22.14
N LEU A 109 -12.52 -4.13 22.85
CA LEU A 109 -13.84 -3.94 22.27
C LEU A 109 -13.86 -2.86 21.19
N ASN A 110 -13.14 -1.76 21.39
CA ASN A 110 -13.03 -0.69 20.39
C ASN A 110 -12.33 -1.11 19.10
N ASN A 111 -11.40 -2.07 19.20
CA ASN A 111 -10.62 -2.52 18.05
C ASN A 111 -11.25 -3.68 17.29
N ASP A 112 -12.02 -4.49 17.99
CA ASP A 112 -12.58 -5.72 17.44
C ASP A 112 -14.01 -5.52 16.90
N SER A 113 -14.76 -4.55 17.47
CA SER A 113 -16.12 -4.24 17.03
C SER A 113 -16.53 -2.81 17.39
N GLU A 114 -17.30 -2.15 16.51
CA GLU A 114 -17.85 -0.82 16.80
C GLU A 114 -19.06 -0.90 17.74
N LEU A 115 -19.15 0.04 18.69
CA LEU A 115 -20.31 0.18 19.56
C LEU A 115 -21.46 0.84 18.80
N LYS A 116 -22.50 0.08 18.50
CA LYS A 116 -23.67 0.53 17.74
C LYS A 116 -24.67 1.32 18.58
N LYS A 117 -24.90 0.87 19.81
CA LYS A 117 -25.83 1.50 20.76
C LYS A 117 -25.33 1.32 22.20
N GLY A 118 -25.60 2.29 23.07
CA GLY A 118 -25.32 2.16 24.49
C GLY A 118 -23.90 2.56 24.89
N ARG A 119 -23.30 1.80 25.78
CA ARG A 119 -21.95 2.03 26.34
C ARG A 119 -21.25 0.70 26.66
N PHE A 120 -19.94 0.74 26.89
CA PHE A 120 -19.19 -0.42 27.40
C PHE A 120 -19.56 -0.74 28.86
N PRO A 121 -19.42 -2.03 29.28
CA PRO A 121 -19.75 -2.48 30.61
C PRO A 121 -18.78 -1.89 31.65
N LYS A 122 -19.30 -1.55 32.82
CA LYS A 122 -18.53 -1.07 33.98
C LYS A 122 -18.80 -1.88 35.25
N GLY A 123 -20.00 -2.43 35.34
CA GLY A 123 -20.43 -3.25 36.46
C GLY A 123 -20.22 -4.75 36.20
N ASN A 124 -20.19 -5.53 37.29
CA ASN A 124 -19.89 -6.96 37.23
C ASN A 124 -20.91 -7.81 36.42
N ASN A 125 -22.14 -7.34 36.30
CA ASN A 125 -23.21 -8.04 35.58
C ASN A 125 -23.67 -7.29 34.33
N GLU A 126 -22.92 -6.27 33.91
CA GLU A 126 -23.19 -5.54 32.69
C GLU A 126 -22.47 -6.21 31.52
N VAL A 127 -23.17 -6.40 30.41
CA VAL A 127 -22.62 -7.00 29.20
C VAL A 127 -22.82 -6.14 27.97
N VAL A 128 -21.90 -6.24 27.02
CA VAL A 128 -22.10 -5.86 25.64
C VAL A 128 -22.16 -7.11 24.79
N VAL A 129 -23.00 -7.06 23.75
CA VAL A 129 -23.29 -8.21 22.91
C VAL A 129 -23.51 -7.75 21.46
N GLU A 130 -23.19 -8.57 20.49
CA GLU A 130 -23.44 -8.30 19.07
C GLU A 130 -24.93 -8.40 18.73
N GLU A 131 -25.38 -7.58 17.78
CA GLU A 131 -26.78 -7.54 17.39
C GLU A 131 -27.29 -8.90 16.89
N TRP A 132 -26.52 -9.61 16.07
CA TRP A 132 -26.89 -10.93 15.54
C TRP A 132 -27.04 -11.99 16.65
N VAL A 133 -26.30 -11.87 17.75
CA VAL A 133 -26.39 -12.78 18.89
C VAL A 133 -27.76 -12.62 19.58
N LEU A 134 -28.22 -11.38 19.81
CA LEU A 134 -29.56 -11.11 20.35
C LEU A 134 -30.66 -11.63 19.41
N ASN A 135 -30.52 -11.37 18.11
CA ASN A 135 -31.46 -11.87 17.10
C ASN A 135 -31.51 -13.40 17.08
N SER A 136 -30.35 -14.08 17.26
CA SER A 136 -30.30 -15.55 17.34
C SER A 136 -30.99 -16.10 18.60
N MET A 137 -31.11 -15.29 19.65
CA MET A 137 -31.88 -15.59 20.86
C MET A 137 -33.38 -15.32 20.68
N GLY A 138 -33.80 -14.81 19.52
CA GLY A 138 -35.19 -14.36 19.29
C GLY A 138 -35.56 -13.06 20.02
N LEU A 139 -34.52 -12.29 20.41
CA LEU A 139 -34.68 -11.02 21.14
C LEU A 139 -34.41 -9.84 20.22
N GLU A 140 -35.20 -8.77 20.38
CA GLU A 140 -34.86 -7.51 19.73
C GLU A 140 -33.63 -6.87 20.34
N PRO A 141 -32.80 -6.16 19.53
CA PRO A 141 -31.57 -5.52 20.00
C PRO A 141 -31.87 -4.24 20.81
N ASN A 142 -32.38 -4.42 22.03
CA ASN A 142 -32.72 -3.36 22.95
C ASN A 142 -31.74 -3.28 24.14
N LEU A 143 -31.49 -2.05 24.61
CA LEU A 143 -30.69 -1.82 25.81
C LEU A 143 -31.50 -2.11 27.09
N ASN A 144 -30.79 -2.37 28.17
CA ASN A 144 -31.32 -2.62 29.51
C ASN A 144 -32.16 -3.90 29.67
N GLN A 145 -32.20 -4.77 28.68
CA GLN A 145 -32.80 -6.11 28.84
C GLN A 145 -31.92 -7.01 29.70
N GLU A 146 -32.53 -7.92 30.42
CA GLU A 146 -31.87 -8.89 31.27
C GLU A 146 -31.81 -10.25 30.58
N LEU A 147 -30.63 -10.84 30.56
CA LEU A 147 -30.35 -12.18 29.99
C LEU A 147 -29.98 -13.11 31.14
N THR A 148 -30.74 -14.16 31.35
CA THR A 148 -30.47 -15.16 32.42
C THR A 148 -30.03 -16.46 31.81
N PHE A 149 -28.84 -16.96 32.19
CA PHE A 149 -28.24 -18.19 31.70
C PHE A 149 -27.85 -19.14 32.83
N LYS A 150 -28.04 -20.44 32.58
CA LYS A 150 -27.43 -21.49 33.39
C LYS A 150 -26.03 -21.79 32.80
N LEU A 151 -24.99 -21.36 33.49
CA LEU A 151 -23.61 -21.51 33.06
C LEU A 151 -23.10 -22.90 33.40
N TYR A 152 -22.30 -23.53 32.50
CA TYR A 152 -21.82 -24.89 32.64
C TYR A 152 -21.07 -25.16 33.94
N GLN A 153 -20.36 -24.20 34.46
CA GLN A 153 -19.52 -24.39 35.66
C GLN A 153 -20.11 -23.80 36.94
N LYS A 154 -21.42 -23.39 36.92
CA LYS A 154 -22.06 -22.74 38.06
C LYS A 154 -23.38 -23.42 38.38
N GLU A 155 -23.67 -23.55 39.68
CA GLU A 155 -24.89 -24.22 40.15
C GLU A 155 -26.14 -23.38 39.96
N LYS A 156 -26.02 -22.04 40.07
CA LYS A 156 -27.13 -21.09 39.94
C LYS A 156 -27.09 -20.37 38.63
N PRO A 157 -28.25 -20.07 38.04
CA PRO A 157 -28.34 -19.19 36.91
C PRO A 157 -27.83 -17.80 37.24
N GLU A 158 -27.21 -17.13 36.29
CA GLU A 158 -26.74 -15.75 36.41
C GLU A 158 -27.48 -14.84 35.44
N THR A 159 -27.76 -13.63 35.88
CA THR A 159 -28.47 -12.62 35.10
C THR A 159 -27.50 -11.49 34.73
N PHE A 160 -27.46 -11.15 33.45
CA PHE A 160 -26.64 -10.12 32.86
C PHE A 160 -27.53 -9.04 32.27
N LYS A 161 -27.17 -7.79 32.45
CA LYS A 161 -27.86 -6.62 31.88
C LYS A 161 -27.14 -6.15 30.63
N VAL A 162 -27.83 -6.08 29.50
CA VAL A 162 -27.31 -5.57 28.24
C VAL A 162 -27.20 -4.04 28.32
N VAL A 163 -25.98 -3.50 28.35
CA VAL A 163 -25.72 -2.05 28.42
C VAL A 163 -25.18 -1.48 27.11
N GLY A 164 -24.78 -2.33 26.18
CA GLY A 164 -24.34 -1.94 24.84
C GLY A 164 -24.55 -3.03 23.81
N ILE A 165 -24.71 -2.60 22.57
CA ILE A 165 -24.87 -3.46 21.41
C ILE A 165 -23.75 -3.15 20.44
N LEU A 166 -22.99 -4.19 20.08
CA LEU A 166 -21.88 -4.12 19.16
C LEU A 166 -22.32 -4.37 17.71
N GLU A 167 -21.58 -3.87 16.74
CA GLU A 167 -21.70 -4.35 15.36
C GLU A 167 -21.26 -5.82 15.28
N ASP A 168 -21.86 -6.53 14.32
CA ASP A 168 -21.60 -7.96 14.11
C ASP A 168 -20.18 -8.15 13.58
N ARG A 169 -19.40 -9.00 14.20
CA ARG A 169 -18.08 -9.45 13.69
C ARG A 169 -18.29 -10.56 12.67
N TYR A 170 -17.78 -10.33 11.48
CA TYR A 170 -18.05 -11.23 10.35
C TYR A 170 -17.63 -12.67 10.61
N LYS A 171 -16.42 -12.88 11.11
CA LYS A 171 -15.86 -14.22 11.32
C LYS A 171 -16.65 -15.00 12.35
N GLU A 172 -16.92 -14.40 13.50
CA GLU A 172 -17.63 -15.00 14.62
C GLU A 172 -19.06 -15.37 14.22
N LYS A 173 -19.72 -14.47 13.48
CA LYS A 173 -21.06 -14.71 12.91
C LYS A 173 -21.07 -15.86 11.90
N GLN A 174 -20.08 -15.96 11.03
CA GLN A 174 -19.97 -17.02 10.01
C GLN A 174 -19.76 -18.40 10.62
N ILE A 175 -18.97 -18.49 11.69
CA ILE A 175 -18.70 -19.76 12.39
C ILE A 175 -19.70 -20.06 13.50
N GLY A 176 -20.67 -19.15 13.75
CA GLY A 176 -21.74 -19.33 14.74
C GLY A 176 -21.23 -19.27 16.19
N VAL A 177 -20.17 -18.51 16.49
CA VAL A 177 -19.66 -18.34 17.86
C VAL A 177 -20.26 -17.08 18.47
N CYS A 178 -21.19 -17.26 19.39
CA CYS A 178 -21.77 -16.15 20.15
C CYS A 178 -20.85 -15.75 21.29
N GLU A 179 -20.53 -14.46 21.38
CA GLU A 179 -19.75 -13.90 22.46
C GLU A 179 -20.47 -12.76 23.17
N MET A 180 -20.29 -12.69 24.48
CA MET A 180 -20.77 -11.62 25.35
C MET A 180 -19.59 -11.15 26.20
N PHE A 181 -19.46 -9.84 26.39
CA PHE A 181 -18.32 -9.27 27.07
C PHE A 181 -18.72 -8.50 28.33
N LEU A 182 -18.06 -8.87 29.42
CA LEU A 182 -18.08 -8.22 30.73
C LEU A 182 -16.90 -7.25 30.86
N ALA A 183 -17.00 -6.29 31.79
CA ALA A 183 -15.85 -5.46 32.17
C ALA A 183 -14.75 -6.29 32.81
N ILE A 184 -13.52 -6.10 32.37
CA ILE A 184 -12.37 -6.81 32.93
C ILE A 184 -11.86 -6.12 34.21
N ASP A 185 -11.63 -6.91 35.28
CA ASP A 185 -10.85 -6.52 36.44
C ASP A 185 -9.60 -7.40 36.53
N GLU A 186 -8.48 -6.91 36.06
CA GLU A 186 -7.22 -7.64 36.00
C GLU A 186 -6.71 -8.12 37.38
N ASN A 187 -7.24 -7.58 38.49
CA ASN A 187 -6.80 -7.95 39.83
C ASN A 187 -7.37 -9.31 40.28
N ASN A 188 -8.52 -9.66 39.74
CA ASN A 188 -9.25 -10.89 40.13
C ASN A 188 -9.12 -12.02 39.11
N ILE A 189 -8.22 -11.88 38.12
CA ILE A 189 -8.06 -12.80 37.00
C ILE A 189 -6.64 -13.37 36.98
N ASN A 190 -6.52 -14.67 36.72
CA ASN A 190 -5.24 -15.37 36.72
C ASN A 190 -4.72 -15.72 35.31
N LYS A 191 -5.58 -15.73 34.30
CA LYS A 191 -5.22 -16.07 32.93
C LYS A 191 -5.81 -15.07 31.95
N PHE A 192 -4.98 -14.61 31.05
CA PHE A 192 -5.34 -13.59 30.08
C PHE A 192 -5.03 -14.05 28.65
N SER A 193 -5.85 -13.61 27.70
CA SER A 193 -5.50 -13.56 26.30
C SER A 193 -5.28 -12.10 25.89
N THR A 194 -4.10 -11.83 25.34
CA THR A 194 -3.70 -10.44 25.06
C THR A 194 -3.50 -10.27 23.56
N TYR A 195 -4.27 -9.36 23.00
CA TYR A 195 -4.27 -9.01 21.58
C TYR A 195 -3.38 -7.79 21.40
N VAL A 196 -2.34 -7.93 20.59
CA VAL A 196 -1.35 -6.85 20.43
C VAL A 196 -1.30 -6.39 18.98
N GLU A 197 -1.50 -5.08 18.79
CA GLU A 197 -1.24 -4.37 17.54
C GLU A 197 0.05 -3.58 17.67
N PHE A 198 0.99 -3.78 16.77
CA PHE A 198 2.23 -3.00 16.66
C PHE A 198 2.06 -1.89 15.62
N TYR A 199 2.93 -0.88 15.65
CA TYR A 199 3.01 0.08 14.55
C TYR A 199 3.45 -0.65 13.25
N GLU A 200 2.77 -0.39 12.14
CA GLU A 200 3.00 -1.08 10.84
C GLU A 200 4.42 -0.88 10.28
N ASN A 201 5.09 0.23 10.63
CA ASN A 201 6.46 0.53 10.24
C ASN A 201 7.53 -0.17 11.09
N SER A 202 7.11 -0.92 12.12
CA SER A 202 8.01 -1.68 12.99
C SER A 202 8.29 -3.09 12.45
N ASP A 203 9.36 -3.72 12.96
CA ASP A 203 9.61 -5.14 12.70
C ASP A 203 8.73 -6.02 13.60
N ILE A 204 7.50 -6.26 13.15
CA ILE A 204 6.46 -7.00 13.88
C ILE A 204 6.98 -8.36 14.34
N ASN A 205 7.63 -9.14 13.46
CA ASN A 205 8.12 -10.47 13.80
C ASN A 205 9.23 -10.45 14.87
N LYS A 206 10.13 -9.49 14.80
CA LYS A 206 11.17 -9.27 15.81
C LYS A 206 10.57 -8.90 17.16
N ASN A 207 9.56 -8.02 17.17
CA ASN A 207 8.87 -7.58 18.37
C ASN A 207 8.12 -8.74 19.04
N ILE A 208 7.36 -9.55 18.29
CA ILE A 208 6.72 -10.78 18.78
C ILE A 208 7.75 -11.72 19.40
N ASN A 209 8.87 -11.98 18.72
CA ASN A 209 9.91 -12.86 19.23
C ASN A 209 10.58 -12.33 20.50
N ASN A 210 10.80 -11.01 20.59
CA ASN A 210 11.40 -10.37 21.77
C ASN A 210 10.49 -10.48 22.99
N ILE A 211 9.21 -10.16 22.84
CA ILE A 211 8.20 -10.26 23.90
C ILE A 211 8.08 -11.73 24.34
N SER A 212 7.94 -12.66 23.40
CA SER A 212 7.82 -14.09 23.70
C SER A 212 9.00 -14.63 24.49
N LYS A 213 10.23 -14.20 24.17
CA LYS A 213 11.44 -14.57 24.93
C LYS A 213 11.48 -13.97 26.32
N LYS A 214 11.18 -12.66 26.45
CA LYS A 214 11.18 -11.96 27.74
C LYS A 214 10.14 -12.53 28.69
N ALA A 215 8.94 -12.80 28.21
CA ALA A 215 7.85 -13.38 29.00
C ALA A 215 7.94 -14.90 29.11
N LYS A 216 8.98 -15.56 28.55
CA LYS A 216 9.20 -17.01 28.56
C LYS A 216 7.97 -17.80 28.07
N LEU A 217 7.33 -17.33 26.99
CA LEU A 217 6.13 -17.93 26.44
C LEU A 217 6.45 -19.18 25.61
N ASN A 218 5.58 -20.17 25.70
CA ASN A 218 5.62 -21.31 24.77
C ASN A 218 5.06 -20.87 23.41
N LYS A 219 5.94 -20.85 22.38
CA LYS A 219 5.61 -20.36 21.05
C LYS A 219 4.50 -21.13 20.36
N GLU A 220 4.40 -22.43 20.59
CA GLU A 220 3.41 -23.29 19.92
C GLU A 220 2.02 -23.19 20.56
N LYS A 221 1.97 -23.00 21.88
CA LYS A 221 0.72 -23.01 22.64
C LYS A 221 0.19 -21.62 22.97
N GLN A 222 1.09 -20.69 23.27
CA GLN A 222 0.73 -19.38 23.80
C GLN A 222 0.87 -18.23 22.80
N VAL A 223 1.52 -18.42 21.65
CA VAL A 223 1.74 -17.34 20.65
C VAL A 223 1.00 -17.66 19.37
N ASN A 224 -0.10 -16.96 19.14
CA ASN A 224 -0.89 -17.10 17.91
C ASN A 224 -0.74 -15.84 17.07
N THR A 225 0.11 -15.91 16.05
CA THR A 225 0.36 -14.77 15.13
C THR A 225 -0.71 -14.75 14.04
N ASN A 226 -1.28 -13.58 13.79
CA ASN A 226 -2.14 -13.31 12.64
C ASN A 226 -1.28 -13.23 11.35
N LYS A 227 -0.85 -14.41 10.88
CA LYS A 227 0.12 -14.54 9.78
C LYS A 227 -0.34 -13.81 8.52
N MET A 228 -1.62 -13.95 8.15
CA MET A 228 -2.16 -13.36 6.94
C MET A 228 -2.10 -11.83 6.98
N LEU A 229 -2.49 -11.22 8.10
CA LEU A 229 -2.40 -9.78 8.30
C LEU A 229 -0.95 -9.30 8.31
N VAL A 230 -0.07 -9.96 9.08
CA VAL A 230 1.35 -9.61 9.18
C VAL A 230 2.05 -9.69 7.82
N GLU A 231 1.80 -10.75 7.04
CA GLU A 231 2.33 -10.89 5.69
C GLU A 231 1.79 -9.81 4.74
N SER A 232 0.50 -9.48 4.82
CA SER A 232 -0.10 -8.42 4.02
C SER A 232 0.51 -7.05 4.34
N ILE A 233 0.74 -6.74 5.61
CA ILE A 233 1.41 -5.49 6.05
C ILE A 233 2.87 -5.47 5.58
N GLN A 234 3.60 -6.56 5.71
CA GLN A 234 4.99 -6.64 5.25
C GLN A 234 5.11 -6.48 3.73
N LYS A 235 4.21 -7.09 2.96
CA LYS A 235 4.12 -6.87 1.51
C LYS A 235 3.76 -5.42 1.18
N ASN A 236 2.90 -4.80 1.98
CA ASN A 236 2.50 -3.40 1.82
C ASN A 236 3.63 -2.41 2.16
N GLY A 237 4.49 -2.70 3.13
CA GLY A 237 5.66 -1.90 3.52
C GLY A 237 6.85 -1.98 2.56
N SER A 238 7.03 -3.13 1.91
CA SER A 238 7.99 -3.29 0.83
C SER A 238 7.29 -2.99 -0.50
N VAL A 239 7.94 -2.24 -1.41
CA VAL A 239 7.50 -2.25 -2.81
C VAL A 239 7.62 -3.70 -3.25
N ASP A 240 6.49 -4.40 -3.33
CA ASP A 240 6.41 -5.81 -3.68
C ASP A 240 7.25 -6.09 -4.94
N GLU A 241 7.96 -7.21 -5.00
CA GLU A 241 8.77 -7.56 -6.17
C GLU A 241 7.95 -7.54 -7.46
N ALA A 242 6.68 -7.93 -7.41
CA ALA A 242 5.77 -7.84 -8.53
C ALA A 242 5.55 -6.39 -8.98
N SER A 243 5.32 -5.47 -8.05
CA SER A 243 5.17 -4.04 -8.34
C SER A 243 6.46 -3.41 -8.86
N LYS A 244 7.62 -3.82 -8.36
CA LYS A 244 8.94 -3.41 -8.90
C LYS A 244 9.12 -3.89 -10.32
N ASN A 245 8.89 -5.17 -10.57
CA ASN A 245 9.03 -5.78 -11.90
C ASN A 245 8.07 -5.12 -12.90
N MET A 246 6.82 -4.90 -12.50
CA MET A 246 5.83 -4.21 -13.33
C MET A 246 6.25 -2.77 -13.65
N THR A 247 6.78 -2.03 -12.67
CA THR A 247 7.30 -0.67 -12.87
C THR A 247 8.50 -0.66 -13.83
N ILE A 248 9.41 -1.63 -13.73
CA ILE A 248 10.54 -1.76 -14.67
C ILE A 248 10.02 -2.02 -16.09
N VAL A 249 9.10 -2.95 -16.27
CA VAL A 249 8.51 -3.27 -17.57
C VAL A 249 7.80 -2.05 -18.17
N LEU A 250 6.98 -1.35 -17.40
CA LEU A 250 6.31 -0.12 -17.84
C LEU A 250 7.30 0.99 -18.19
N SER A 251 8.40 1.11 -17.43
CA SER A 251 9.47 2.09 -17.71
C SER A 251 10.19 1.79 -19.02
N LEU A 252 10.41 0.49 -19.33
CA LEU A 252 10.99 0.08 -20.61
C LEU A 252 10.04 0.41 -21.79
N PHE A 253 8.75 0.11 -21.67
CA PHE A 253 7.76 0.48 -22.70
C PHE A 253 7.67 1.99 -22.90
N ALA A 254 7.58 2.75 -21.81
CA ALA A 254 7.59 4.21 -21.88
C ALA A 254 8.86 4.73 -22.56
N GLY A 255 10.02 4.15 -22.20
CA GLY A 255 11.31 4.47 -22.80
C GLY A 255 11.34 4.20 -24.32
N LEU A 256 10.79 3.08 -24.78
CA LEU A 256 10.70 2.76 -26.20
C LEU A 256 9.81 3.76 -26.97
N VAL A 257 8.68 4.17 -26.41
CA VAL A 257 7.79 5.17 -27.01
C VAL A 257 8.50 6.52 -27.13
N ILE A 258 9.11 6.99 -26.03
CA ILE A 258 9.87 8.25 -26.01
C ILE A 258 11.02 8.18 -27.02
N TYR A 259 11.77 7.07 -27.05
CA TYR A 259 12.86 6.87 -28.00
C TYR A 259 12.38 6.92 -29.44
N SER A 260 11.28 6.26 -29.79
CA SER A 260 10.74 6.22 -31.13
C SER A 260 10.40 7.63 -31.64
N ILE A 261 9.66 8.39 -30.84
CA ILE A 261 9.25 9.78 -31.22
C ILE A 261 10.47 10.70 -31.29
N TYR A 262 11.37 10.58 -30.31
CA TYR A 262 12.58 11.41 -30.30
C TYR A 262 13.53 11.07 -31.45
N SER A 263 13.68 9.78 -31.83
CA SER A 263 14.54 9.38 -32.92
C SER A 263 14.07 9.95 -34.27
N VAL A 264 12.76 9.95 -34.54
CA VAL A 264 12.20 10.62 -35.73
C VAL A 264 12.55 12.10 -35.74
N SER A 265 12.39 12.76 -34.60
CA SER A 265 12.74 14.16 -34.41
C SER A 265 14.22 14.47 -34.71
N VAL A 266 15.13 13.58 -34.28
CA VAL A 266 16.57 13.73 -34.51
C VAL A 266 16.91 13.50 -35.99
N TYR A 267 16.29 12.51 -36.66
CA TYR A 267 16.53 12.29 -38.09
C TYR A 267 16.20 13.53 -38.93
N GLN A 268 15.16 14.27 -38.59
CA GLN A 268 14.82 15.52 -39.27
C GLN A 268 15.91 16.61 -39.06
N ARG A 269 16.68 16.56 -37.96
CA ARG A 269 17.76 17.52 -37.64
C ARG A 269 19.16 17.10 -38.03
N ILE A 270 19.35 15.93 -38.60
CA ILE A 270 20.71 15.46 -38.99
C ILE A 270 21.41 16.48 -39.89
N ARG A 271 20.67 17.15 -40.77
CA ARG A 271 21.19 18.21 -41.62
C ARG A 271 21.67 19.42 -40.82
N GLU A 272 20.92 19.89 -39.83
CA GLU A 272 21.24 21.00 -38.95
C GLU A 272 22.52 20.68 -38.10
N TYR A 273 22.60 19.48 -37.56
CA TYR A 273 23.78 19.02 -36.83
C TYR A 273 25.01 18.93 -37.74
N GLY A 274 24.81 18.57 -39.02
CA GLY A 274 25.87 18.59 -40.03
C GLY A 274 26.41 20.00 -40.28
N VAL A 275 25.53 21.02 -40.37
CA VAL A 275 25.93 22.42 -40.50
C VAL A 275 26.67 22.91 -39.26
N LEU A 276 26.19 22.59 -38.06
CA LEU A 276 26.87 22.96 -36.80
C LEU A 276 28.28 22.35 -36.73
N ARG A 277 28.47 21.12 -37.22
CA ARG A 277 29.78 20.51 -37.31
C ARG A 277 30.68 21.16 -38.34
N ALA A 278 30.14 21.56 -39.48
CA ALA A 278 30.87 22.29 -40.49
C ALA A 278 31.34 23.66 -40.00
N LEU A 279 30.61 24.27 -39.07
CA LEU A 279 30.96 25.50 -38.36
C LEU A 279 31.91 25.29 -37.16
N GLY A 280 32.47 24.05 -36.99
CA GLY A 280 33.48 23.73 -35.97
C GLY A 280 32.94 23.27 -34.61
N SER A 281 31.62 22.98 -34.49
CA SER A 281 31.08 22.45 -33.25
C SER A 281 31.58 21.01 -32.99
N THR A 282 32.02 20.74 -31.74
CA THR A 282 32.44 19.40 -31.33
C THR A 282 31.23 18.46 -31.14
N SER A 283 31.47 17.16 -31.30
CA SER A 283 30.43 16.13 -31.08
C SER A 283 29.84 16.19 -29.67
N ILE A 284 30.65 16.54 -28.66
CA ILE A 284 30.23 16.69 -27.27
C ILE A 284 29.28 17.88 -27.11
N LYS A 285 29.53 18.98 -27.83
CA LYS A 285 28.65 20.15 -27.79
C LYS A 285 27.26 19.83 -28.36
N ILE A 286 27.19 19.04 -29.43
CA ILE A 286 25.93 18.57 -30.01
C ILE A 286 25.20 17.66 -29.02
N PHE A 287 25.93 16.72 -28.35
CA PHE A 287 25.33 15.88 -27.32
C PHE A 287 24.75 16.70 -26.17
N LYS A 288 25.48 17.66 -25.63
CA LYS A 288 25.01 18.54 -24.56
C LYS A 288 23.73 19.29 -24.97
N LEU A 289 23.68 19.80 -26.20
CA LEU A 289 22.49 20.50 -26.74
C LEU A 289 21.27 19.58 -26.77
N MET A 290 21.42 18.36 -27.28
CA MET A 290 20.36 17.36 -27.34
C MET A 290 19.87 16.92 -25.96
N PHE A 291 20.81 16.66 -25.06
CA PHE A 291 20.50 16.26 -23.67
C PHE A 291 19.78 17.38 -22.92
N SER A 292 20.26 18.62 -23.04
CA SER A 292 19.63 19.79 -22.41
C SER A 292 18.20 20.01 -22.93
N GLU A 293 17.96 19.81 -24.23
CA GLU A 293 16.62 19.89 -24.81
C GLU A 293 15.67 18.86 -24.19
N LEU A 294 16.07 17.57 -24.18
CA LEU A 294 15.25 16.50 -23.57
C LEU A 294 15.04 16.74 -22.08
N LEU A 295 16.06 17.20 -21.38
CA LEU A 295 15.97 17.47 -19.94
C LEU A 295 14.96 18.59 -19.65
N ILE A 296 14.98 19.70 -20.40
CA ILE A 296 14.00 20.80 -20.24
C ILE A 296 12.60 20.30 -20.52
N LEU A 297 12.40 19.56 -21.61
CA LEU A 297 11.10 18.98 -21.95
C LEU A 297 10.61 18.00 -20.87
N SER A 298 11.52 17.21 -20.29
CA SER A 298 11.20 16.29 -19.20
C SER A 298 10.78 17.02 -17.93
N VAL A 299 11.49 18.09 -17.54
CA VAL A 299 11.14 18.90 -16.35
C VAL A 299 9.73 19.51 -16.48
N ILE A 300 9.31 19.86 -17.68
CA ILE A 300 7.94 20.36 -17.93
C ILE A 300 6.93 19.21 -17.97
N ALA A 301 7.27 18.09 -18.60
CA ALA A 301 6.36 17.00 -18.84
C ALA A 301 6.09 16.13 -17.59
N MET A 302 7.11 15.89 -16.74
CA MET A 302 6.97 15.03 -15.55
C MET A 302 5.87 15.47 -14.59
N PRO A 303 5.78 16.73 -14.13
CA PRO A 303 4.69 17.13 -13.24
C PRO A 303 3.31 16.89 -13.86
N ILE A 304 3.15 17.21 -15.15
CA ILE A 304 1.90 17.00 -15.87
C ILE A 304 1.56 15.50 -15.92
N GLY A 305 2.54 14.66 -16.23
CA GLY A 305 2.38 13.19 -16.24
C GLY A 305 2.01 12.63 -14.87
N ILE A 306 2.65 13.12 -13.81
CA ILE A 306 2.33 12.71 -12.43
C ILE A 306 0.88 13.06 -12.09
N PHE A 307 0.43 14.29 -12.36
CA PHE A 307 -0.94 14.71 -12.09
C PHE A 307 -1.97 13.92 -12.92
N ILE A 308 -1.70 13.67 -14.20
CA ILE A 308 -2.58 12.87 -15.06
C ILE A 308 -2.60 11.41 -14.58
N GLY A 309 -1.46 10.84 -14.19
CA GLY A 309 -1.37 9.48 -13.66
C GLY A 309 -2.16 9.30 -12.38
N MET A 310 -2.01 10.21 -11.41
CA MET A 310 -2.78 10.20 -10.17
C MET A 310 -4.28 10.38 -10.42
N GLY A 311 -4.66 11.37 -11.25
CA GLY A 311 -6.06 11.63 -11.60
C GLY A 311 -6.72 10.45 -12.31
N GLY A 312 -6.02 9.83 -13.27
CA GLY A 312 -6.47 8.62 -13.96
C GLY A 312 -6.65 7.44 -13.02
N ALA A 313 -5.70 7.22 -12.10
CA ALA A 313 -5.80 6.19 -11.07
C ALA A 313 -6.98 6.43 -10.13
N GLN A 314 -7.23 7.68 -9.73
CA GLN A 314 -8.36 8.02 -8.87
C GLN A 314 -9.71 7.78 -9.56
N ILE A 315 -9.84 8.16 -10.83
CA ILE A 315 -11.05 7.92 -11.62
C ILE A 315 -11.29 6.41 -11.77
N PHE A 316 -10.24 5.67 -12.14
CA PHE A 316 -10.33 4.21 -12.27
C PHE A 316 -10.71 3.54 -10.95
N ASN A 317 -10.10 3.96 -9.85
CA ASN A 317 -10.41 3.45 -8.52
C ASN A 317 -11.87 3.71 -8.12
N LYS A 318 -12.43 4.88 -8.44
CA LYS A 318 -13.85 5.18 -8.20
C LYS A 318 -14.81 4.34 -9.04
N LEU A 319 -14.42 4.01 -10.28
CA LEU A 319 -15.28 3.26 -11.20
C LEU A 319 -15.25 1.74 -10.96
N VAL A 320 -14.10 1.20 -10.60
CA VAL A 320 -13.86 -0.25 -10.54
C VAL A 320 -13.50 -0.73 -9.12
N GLY A 321 -12.99 0.18 -8.28
CA GLY A 321 -12.46 -0.12 -6.95
C GLY A 321 -13.51 -0.37 -5.87
N ASN A 322 -14.68 -0.90 -6.21
CA ASN A 322 -15.69 -1.27 -5.24
C ASN A 322 -15.38 -2.67 -4.68
N ILE A 323 -15.10 -2.73 -3.39
CA ILE A 323 -14.99 -4.00 -2.66
C ILE A 323 -16.36 -4.27 -2.03
N GLN A 324 -16.99 -5.35 -2.46
CA GLN A 324 -18.22 -5.82 -1.84
C GLN A 324 -17.84 -6.75 -0.68
N PHE A 325 -18.16 -6.32 0.55
CA PHE A 325 -17.94 -7.09 1.75
C PHE A 325 -19.23 -7.07 2.59
N GLU A 326 -19.76 -8.22 2.96
CA GLU A 326 -21.03 -8.37 3.74
C GLU A 326 -22.23 -7.61 3.18
N GLY A 327 -22.34 -7.46 1.87
CA GLY A 327 -23.40 -6.64 1.27
C GLY A 327 -23.17 -5.12 1.38
N LYS A 328 -22.12 -4.68 2.10
CA LYS A 328 -21.68 -3.30 2.14
C LYS A 328 -20.64 -3.06 1.02
N ILE A 329 -20.88 -2.08 0.17
CA ILE A 329 -19.94 -1.66 -0.86
C ILE A 329 -19.02 -0.62 -0.22
N SER A 330 -17.75 -0.97 -0.03
CA SER A 330 -16.72 0.00 0.39
C SER A 330 -15.80 0.31 -0.78
N GLN A 331 -15.41 1.58 -0.91
CA GLN A 331 -14.42 1.98 -1.92
C GLN A 331 -13.02 1.59 -1.45
N THR A 332 -12.19 1.13 -2.40
CA THR A 332 -10.77 0.92 -2.13
C THR A 332 -10.11 2.23 -1.71
N PRO A 333 -9.24 2.22 -0.70
CA PRO A 333 -8.52 3.42 -0.29
C PRO A 333 -7.64 3.93 -1.44
N PHE A 334 -7.60 5.24 -1.64
CA PHE A 334 -6.74 5.86 -2.63
C PHE A 334 -5.43 6.28 -1.97
N VAL A 335 -4.36 5.53 -2.26
CA VAL A 335 -3.03 5.76 -1.67
C VAL A 335 -2.02 6.10 -2.76
N VAL A 336 -1.45 7.30 -2.68
CA VAL A 336 -0.38 7.75 -3.58
C VAL A 336 0.97 7.62 -2.86
N PRO A 337 1.79 6.62 -3.19
CA PRO A 337 3.07 6.44 -2.53
C PRO A 337 4.13 7.40 -3.08
N SER A 338 4.79 8.15 -2.20
CA SER A 338 5.89 9.05 -2.55
C SER A 338 7.06 8.31 -3.23
N SER A 339 7.27 7.04 -2.87
CA SER A 339 8.29 6.17 -3.47
C SER A 339 8.07 5.95 -4.97
N ILE A 340 6.82 5.79 -5.43
CA ILE A 340 6.51 5.61 -6.85
C ILE A 340 6.68 6.92 -7.61
N ILE A 341 6.34 8.06 -7.02
CA ILE A 341 6.61 9.37 -7.62
C ILE A 341 8.12 9.56 -7.81
N LEU A 342 8.92 9.31 -6.77
CA LEU A 342 10.38 9.42 -6.87
C LEU A 342 10.95 8.45 -7.91
N LEU A 343 10.48 7.20 -7.90
CA LEU A 343 10.90 6.18 -8.87
C LEU A 343 10.57 6.60 -10.30
N SER A 344 9.38 7.16 -10.56
CA SER A 344 8.98 7.64 -11.89
C SER A 344 9.89 8.77 -12.37
N ILE A 345 10.28 9.70 -11.50
CA ILE A 345 11.21 10.79 -11.83
C ILE A 345 12.59 10.22 -12.19
N VAL A 346 13.13 9.31 -11.37
CA VAL A 346 14.44 8.69 -11.61
C VAL A 346 14.42 7.89 -12.91
N CYS A 347 13.41 7.05 -13.13
CA CYS A 347 13.26 6.27 -14.36
C CYS A 347 13.18 7.18 -15.59
N THR A 348 12.40 8.25 -15.56
CA THR A 348 12.27 9.18 -16.68
C THR A 348 13.60 9.88 -17.00
N LEU A 349 14.34 10.31 -15.98
CA LEU A 349 15.66 10.91 -16.16
C LEU A 349 16.68 9.91 -16.73
N LEU A 350 16.68 8.66 -16.27
CA LEU A 350 17.54 7.61 -16.84
C LEU A 350 17.19 7.31 -18.29
N VAL A 351 15.90 7.22 -18.63
CA VAL A 351 15.44 7.02 -19.99
C VAL A 351 15.87 8.18 -20.90
N THR A 352 15.72 9.43 -20.46
CA THR A 352 16.15 10.60 -21.25
C THR A 352 17.67 10.63 -21.48
N LEU A 353 18.46 10.23 -20.48
CA LEU A 353 19.91 10.08 -20.62
C LEU A 353 20.27 9.00 -21.64
N LEU A 354 19.66 7.81 -21.52
CA LEU A 354 19.91 6.68 -22.42
C LEU A 354 19.53 7.02 -23.86
N ILE A 355 18.39 7.67 -24.07
CA ILE A 355 17.93 8.12 -25.41
C ILE A 355 18.93 9.10 -26.01
N SER A 356 19.42 10.06 -25.22
CA SER A 356 20.42 11.04 -25.67
C SER A 356 21.72 10.35 -26.09
N LEU A 357 22.18 9.37 -25.30
CA LEU A 357 23.39 8.57 -25.60
C LEU A 357 23.23 7.74 -26.87
N LEU A 358 22.13 7.00 -27.00
CA LEU A 358 21.85 6.18 -28.18
C LEU A 358 21.78 7.03 -29.46
N THR A 359 21.16 8.20 -29.36
CA THR A 359 21.05 9.13 -30.46
C THR A 359 22.41 9.72 -30.83
N TYR A 360 23.22 10.06 -29.85
CA TYR A 360 24.59 10.55 -30.07
C TYR A 360 25.46 9.51 -30.80
N ILE A 361 25.39 8.24 -30.39
CA ILE A 361 26.14 7.14 -31.05
C ILE A 361 25.70 6.99 -32.52
N LYS A 362 24.39 7.08 -32.79
CA LYS A 362 23.88 7.04 -34.17
C LYS A 362 24.40 8.20 -35.02
N ILE A 363 24.35 9.42 -34.51
CA ILE A 363 24.86 10.59 -35.23
C ILE A 363 26.35 10.49 -35.50
N LYS A 364 27.12 10.00 -34.56
CA LYS A 364 28.56 9.76 -34.72
C LYS A 364 28.85 8.77 -35.82
N LYS A 365 28.13 7.66 -35.90
CA LYS A 365 28.26 6.63 -36.97
C LYS A 365 27.94 7.20 -38.36
N ILE A 366 26.85 7.94 -38.50
CA ILE A 366 26.42 8.52 -39.78
C ILE A 366 27.47 9.53 -40.27
N SER A 367 28.02 10.33 -39.41
CA SER A 367 29.06 11.30 -39.73
C SER A 367 30.35 10.62 -40.22
N THR A 368 30.79 9.50 -39.61
CA THR A 368 31.98 8.75 -40.00
C THR A 368 31.78 8.09 -41.35
N TYR A 369 30.59 7.51 -41.60
CA TYR A 369 30.28 6.86 -42.88
C TYR A 369 30.26 7.84 -44.07
N ARG A 370 29.72 9.04 -43.91
CA ARG A 370 29.77 10.09 -44.96
C ARG A 370 31.15 10.62 -45.21
N SER A 371 32.00 10.75 -44.21
CA SER A 371 33.40 11.13 -44.33
C SER A 371 34.16 10.07 -45.14
N TYR A 372 33.97 8.80 -44.78
CA TYR A 372 34.59 7.67 -45.51
C TYR A 372 34.20 7.59 -46.97
N LYS A 373 32.90 7.82 -47.27
CA LYS A 373 32.40 7.79 -48.66
C LYS A 373 32.94 8.95 -49.47
N LYS A 374 33.14 10.12 -48.85
CA LYS A 374 33.72 11.29 -49.52
C LYS A 374 35.22 11.09 -49.81
N GLU A 375 36.00 10.52 -48.90
CA GLU A 375 37.41 10.15 -49.09
C GLU A 375 37.54 9.07 -50.19
N PHE A 376 36.65 8.11 -50.17
CA PHE A 376 36.66 7.05 -51.21
C PHE A 376 36.36 7.60 -52.62
N TRP A 377 35.46 8.56 -52.76
CA TRP A 377 35.16 9.26 -54.01
C TRP A 377 36.29 10.19 -54.46
N ILE A 378 36.98 10.86 -53.55
CA ILE A 378 38.14 11.74 -53.84
C ILE A 378 39.32 10.84 -54.32
N ARG A 379 39.61 9.76 -53.64
CA ARG A 379 40.67 8.80 -54.04
C ARG A 379 40.38 8.16 -55.39
N ARG A 380 39.12 7.94 -55.74
CA ARG A 380 38.75 7.35 -57.05
C ARG A 380 38.82 8.39 -58.20
N LYS A 381 38.63 9.66 -57.92
CA LYS A 381 38.83 10.75 -58.89
C LYS A 381 40.29 11.11 -59.08
N SER A 382 41.17 10.87 -58.13
CA SER A 382 42.60 11.15 -58.28
C SER A 382 43.37 10.01 -58.93
N LYS A 383 42.72 8.89 -59.20
CA LYS A 383 43.31 7.73 -59.95
C LYS A 383 42.79 7.60 -61.39
N LYS A 384 41.98 8.57 -61.84
CA LYS A 384 41.68 8.79 -63.27
C LYS A 384 42.37 10.10 -63.73
#